data_7bf4735120281fc4eb77de0853ba538a
#
_entry.id   7bf4735120281fc4eb77de0853ba538a
#
_cell.length_a   1.000
_cell.length_b   1.000
_cell.length_c   1.000
_cell.angle_alpha   90.00
_cell.angle_beta   90.00
_cell.angle_gamma   90.00
#
_symmetry.space_group_name_H-M   'P 1'
#
loop_
_entity.id
_entity.type
_entity.pdbx_description
1 polymer ?
#
loop_
_entity_poly.entity_id
_entity_poly.type
_entity_poly.pdbx_seq_one_letter_code
_entity_poly.pdbx_strand_id
1 'polypeptide(L)'
;MFSRNFYYRVKYQINKKAIFDVFYQYFANRLKHPFNKNQKKKLKRLHQKYLETKRTSTDYFSINAYYWDLIINKNFKEFSYLEIGSWEGNSASYILKNFKTKKVFCVDVWDTNNDSPKEEERSRFKNFIFNLKEFKERFSFFKGTSDEFFKNNDQKFDVIYVDGWHEANQVYKDIDNSWNCLNVNGIIICDDYFYGDIKNNLVNNLPANAINKFLFENKNKLKVICVNNTQIFFKKITN
;
A
#
# COMPACT_ATOMS: atom_id res chain seq x y z
N MET A 1 24.90 -5.82 14.04
CA MET A 1 24.20 -7.07 14.40
C MET A 1 22.76 -6.96 13.89
N PHE A 2 22.31 -7.89 13.05
CA PHE A 2 20.92 -7.87 12.57
C PHE A 2 19.98 -8.31 13.69
N SER A 3 18.87 -7.62 13.86
CA SER A 3 17.90 -7.97 14.89
C SER A 3 17.28 -9.37 14.61
N ARG A 4 16.81 -10.06 15.66
CA ARG A 4 16.10 -11.35 15.53
C ARG A 4 14.93 -11.26 14.55
N ASN A 5 14.20 -10.14 14.55
CA ASN A 5 13.13 -9.87 13.61
C ASN A 5 13.60 -9.77 12.15
N PHE A 6 14.79 -9.24 11.89
CA PHE A 6 15.38 -9.22 10.55
C PHE A 6 15.61 -10.65 10.02
N TYR A 7 16.22 -11.53 10.84
CA TYR A 7 16.44 -12.92 10.47
C TYR A 7 15.14 -13.65 10.11
N TYR A 8 14.08 -13.50 10.94
CA TYR A 8 12.79 -14.11 10.68
C TYR A 8 12.14 -13.58 9.41
N ARG A 9 12.19 -12.27 9.14
CA ARG A 9 11.68 -11.67 7.91
C ARG A 9 12.34 -12.25 6.67
N VAL A 10 13.67 -12.33 6.67
CA VAL A 10 14.42 -12.92 5.54
C VAL A 10 14.10 -14.40 5.39
N LYS A 11 14.14 -15.17 6.48
CA LYS A 11 13.93 -16.62 6.44
C LYS A 11 12.51 -17.01 6.02
N TYR A 12 11.49 -16.37 6.54
CA TYR A 12 10.11 -16.83 6.41
C TYR A 12 9.27 -16.05 5.41
N GLN A 13 9.53 -14.77 5.23
CA GLN A 13 8.73 -13.93 4.33
C GLN A 13 9.37 -13.73 2.97
N ILE A 14 10.67 -13.40 2.91
CA ILE A 14 11.36 -13.19 1.63
C ILE A 14 11.72 -14.51 0.95
N ASN A 15 12.14 -15.54 1.69
CA ASN A 15 12.57 -16.82 1.11
C ASN A 15 11.45 -17.70 0.54
N LYS A 16 10.17 -17.46 0.88
CA LYS A 16 9.07 -18.25 0.34
C LYS A 16 8.64 -17.76 -1.03
N LYS A 17 9.12 -18.45 -2.09
CA LYS A 17 8.80 -18.13 -3.50
C LYS A 17 9.18 -16.71 -3.94
N ALA A 18 9.99 -15.99 -3.16
CA ALA A 18 10.44 -14.65 -3.56
C ALA A 18 11.35 -14.75 -4.78
N ILE A 19 11.15 -13.89 -5.75
CA ILE A 19 12.02 -13.74 -6.91
C ILE A 19 13.28 -12.96 -6.54
N PHE A 20 14.36 -13.12 -7.32
CA PHE A 20 15.65 -12.48 -7.04
C PHE A 20 15.55 -10.95 -6.85
N ASP A 21 14.72 -10.28 -7.62
CA ASP A 21 14.53 -8.83 -7.53
C ASP A 21 14.04 -8.37 -6.14
N VAL A 22 13.25 -9.19 -5.43
CA VAL A 22 12.80 -8.89 -4.07
C VAL A 22 13.97 -8.81 -3.11
N PHE A 23 14.88 -9.80 -3.16
CA PHE A 23 16.10 -9.80 -2.36
C PHE A 23 16.97 -8.60 -2.68
N TYR A 24 17.23 -8.38 -3.96
CA TYR A 24 18.06 -7.26 -4.42
C TYR A 24 17.52 -5.91 -3.92
N GLN A 25 16.25 -5.62 -4.13
CA GLN A 25 15.63 -4.35 -3.71
C GLN A 25 15.60 -4.18 -2.19
N TYR A 26 15.34 -5.25 -1.45
CA TYR A 26 15.34 -5.20 0.01
C TYR A 26 16.73 -4.83 0.56
N PHE A 27 17.78 -5.52 0.11
CA PHE A 27 19.15 -5.25 0.56
C PHE A 27 19.68 -3.90 0.04
N ALA A 28 19.39 -3.54 -1.22
CA ALA A 28 19.76 -2.24 -1.78
C ALA A 28 19.18 -1.08 -0.96
N ASN A 29 17.91 -1.17 -0.54
CA ASN A 29 17.30 -0.16 0.33
C ASN A 29 17.93 -0.10 1.72
N ARG A 30 18.33 -1.24 2.28
CA ARG A 30 19.01 -1.24 3.58
C ARG A 30 20.40 -0.60 3.49
N LEU A 31 21.15 -0.85 2.44
CA LEU A 31 22.46 -0.22 2.21
C LEU A 31 22.33 1.30 2.01
N LYS A 32 21.29 1.76 1.34
CA LYS A 32 21.00 3.20 1.14
C LYS A 32 20.41 3.89 2.35
N HIS A 33 19.95 3.15 3.35
CA HIS A 33 19.23 3.71 4.51
C HIS A 33 20.02 4.80 5.27
N PRO A 34 21.33 4.64 5.56
CA PRO A 34 22.08 5.68 6.27
C PRO A 34 22.08 7.02 5.52
N PHE A 35 22.28 6.98 4.19
CA PHE A 35 22.36 8.16 3.34
C PHE A 35 21.03 8.92 3.23
N ASN A 36 19.91 8.20 3.31
CA ASN A 36 18.57 8.77 3.14
C ASN A 36 17.84 9.06 4.47
N LYS A 37 18.48 8.82 5.61
CA LYS A 37 17.87 8.90 6.95
C LYS A 37 17.24 10.28 7.23
N ASN A 38 17.94 11.35 6.90
CA ASN A 38 17.47 12.70 7.17
C ASN A 38 16.26 13.07 6.30
N GLN A 39 16.27 12.70 5.02
CA GLN A 39 15.14 12.94 4.12
C GLN A 39 13.90 12.14 4.53
N LYS A 40 14.07 10.85 4.89
CA LYS A 40 13.00 10.03 5.45
C LYS A 40 12.37 10.67 6.68
N LYS A 41 13.20 11.13 7.61
CA LYS A 41 12.74 11.79 8.84
C LYS A 41 12.01 13.10 8.53
N LYS A 42 12.51 13.90 7.57
CA LYS A 42 11.88 15.14 7.14
C LYS A 42 10.48 14.90 6.56
N LEU A 43 10.34 14.02 5.57
CA LEU A 43 9.06 13.74 4.93
C LEU A 43 8.04 13.11 5.89
N LYS A 44 8.49 12.17 6.72
CA LYS A 44 7.65 11.63 7.79
C LYS A 44 7.08 12.73 8.70
N ARG A 45 7.94 13.63 9.21
CA ARG A 45 7.51 14.73 10.10
C ARG A 45 6.57 15.72 9.40
N LEU A 46 6.83 16.04 8.13
CA LEU A 46 5.96 16.94 7.36
C LEU A 46 4.55 16.35 7.22
N HIS A 47 4.45 15.05 6.94
CA HIS A 47 3.15 14.41 6.87
C HIS A 47 2.49 14.29 8.25
N GLN A 48 3.22 13.91 9.29
CA GLN A 48 2.70 13.87 10.66
C GLN A 48 2.14 15.23 11.10
N LYS A 49 2.86 16.32 10.84
CA LYS A 49 2.37 17.68 11.11
C LYS A 49 1.07 17.99 10.35
N TYR A 50 0.93 17.52 9.12
CA TYR A 50 -0.32 17.66 8.38
C TYR A 50 -1.45 16.86 9.03
N LEU A 51 -1.18 15.64 9.51
CA LEU A 51 -2.18 14.80 10.20
C LEU A 51 -2.68 15.41 11.53
N GLU A 52 -1.93 16.32 12.17
CA GLU A 52 -2.41 17.06 13.36
C GLU A 52 -3.68 17.89 13.07
N THR A 53 -3.94 18.21 11.79
CA THR A 53 -5.16 18.93 11.36
C THR A 53 -6.30 17.98 10.95
N LYS A 54 -6.10 16.68 11.10
CA LYS A 54 -7.00 15.61 10.63
C LYS A 54 -7.54 14.80 11.81
N ARG A 55 -8.57 14.01 11.54
CA ARG A 55 -9.13 13.04 12.47
C ARG A 55 -8.51 11.69 12.21
N THR A 56 -7.34 11.44 12.78
CA THR A 56 -6.55 10.22 12.55
C THR A 56 -6.40 9.49 13.87
N SER A 57 -6.94 8.27 13.94
CA SER A 57 -6.79 7.41 15.12
C SER A 57 -5.36 6.88 15.27
N THR A 58 -4.75 6.51 14.13
CA THR A 58 -3.38 5.97 14.09
C THR A 58 -2.68 6.34 12.78
N ASP A 59 -1.41 6.75 12.89
CA ASP A 59 -0.56 7.05 11.73
C ASP A 59 0.19 5.78 11.28
N TYR A 60 -0.41 5.00 10.40
CA TYR A 60 0.26 3.85 9.76
C TYR A 60 1.05 4.25 8.52
N PHE A 61 0.78 5.41 7.90
CA PHE A 61 1.29 5.77 6.59
C PHE A 61 2.58 6.59 6.58
N SER A 62 2.79 7.55 7.50
CA SER A 62 3.86 8.57 7.39
C SER A 62 5.27 7.98 7.26
N ILE A 63 5.50 6.76 7.75
CA ILE A 63 6.79 6.07 7.60
C ILE A 63 7.12 5.76 6.13
N ASN A 64 6.11 5.66 5.29
CA ASN A 64 6.21 5.30 3.88
C ASN A 64 6.34 6.52 2.94
N ALA A 65 6.05 7.73 3.42
CA ALA A 65 6.02 8.97 2.64
C ALA A 65 7.26 9.19 1.75
N TYR A 66 8.47 8.89 2.27
CA TYR A 66 9.71 9.02 1.50
C TYR A 66 9.75 8.09 0.28
N TYR A 67 9.31 6.86 0.42
CA TYR A 67 9.36 5.89 -0.69
C TYR A 67 8.33 6.22 -1.76
N TRP A 68 7.15 6.70 -1.34
CA TRP A 68 6.12 7.15 -2.27
C TRP A 68 6.59 8.38 -3.04
N ASP A 69 7.15 9.38 -2.36
CA ASP A 69 7.72 10.57 -3.00
C ASP A 69 8.79 10.19 -4.03
N LEU A 70 9.76 9.37 -3.64
CA LEU A 70 10.85 8.95 -4.51
C LEU A 70 10.37 8.18 -5.74
N ILE A 71 9.45 7.22 -5.55
CA ILE A 71 9.07 6.27 -6.61
C ILE A 71 8.05 6.89 -7.54
N ILE A 72 7.03 7.57 -7.00
CA ILE A 72 5.96 8.15 -7.81
C ILE A 72 6.51 9.30 -8.65
N ASN A 73 7.27 10.24 -8.07
CA ASN A 73 7.85 11.36 -8.82
C ASN A 73 8.85 10.91 -9.91
N LYS A 74 9.55 9.78 -9.68
CA LYS A 74 10.45 9.23 -10.69
C LYS A 74 9.73 8.67 -11.91
N ASN A 75 8.50 8.17 -11.74
CA ASN A 75 7.77 7.44 -12.77
C ASN A 75 6.66 8.24 -13.43
N PHE A 76 6.08 9.23 -12.72
CA PHE A 76 4.89 9.94 -13.19
C PHE A 76 5.00 11.46 -12.96
N LYS A 77 4.56 12.23 -13.95
CA LYS A 77 4.29 13.67 -13.79
C LYS A 77 2.85 13.91 -13.34
N GLU A 78 1.96 13.07 -13.79
CA GLU A 78 0.53 13.05 -13.45
C GLU A 78 0.02 11.62 -13.63
N PHE A 79 -0.88 11.15 -12.75
CA PHE A 79 -1.34 9.76 -12.76
C PHE A 79 -2.76 9.61 -12.22
N SER A 80 -3.40 8.49 -12.57
CA SER A 80 -4.63 7.99 -11.94
C SER A 80 -4.27 7.02 -10.81
N TYR A 81 -4.97 7.14 -9.68
CA TYR A 81 -4.70 6.40 -8.46
C TYR A 81 -5.93 5.64 -7.97
N LEU A 82 -5.73 4.40 -7.58
CA LEU A 82 -6.70 3.56 -6.88
C LEU A 82 -6.12 3.10 -5.53
N GLU A 83 -6.96 3.10 -4.51
CA GLU A 83 -6.62 2.60 -3.18
C GLU A 83 -7.65 1.58 -2.70
N ILE A 84 -7.19 0.39 -2.33
CA ILE A 84 -7.98 -0.67 -1.71
C ILE A 84 -7.60 -0.71 -0.23
N GLY A 85 -8.58 -0.38 0.64
CA GLY A 85 -8.33 -0.21 2.07
C GLY A 85 -7.92 1.23 2.41
N SER A 86 -8.88 2.16 2.35
CA SER A 86 -8.57 3.59 2.56
C SER A 86 -8.64 4.04 4.01
N TRP A 87 -9.25 3.24 4.90
CA TRP A 87 -9.37 3.55 6.31
C TRP A 87 -9.84 4.99 6.57
N GLU A 88 -9.04 5.80 7.26
CA GLU A 88 -9.33 7.23 7.53
C GLU A 88 -8.72 8.18 6.48
N GLY A 89 -8.18 7.65 5.37
CA GLY A 89 -7.70 8.43 4.22
C GLY A 89 -6.32 9.06 4.37
N ASN A 90 -5.43 8.52 5.21
CA ASN A 90 -4.10 9.09 5.43
C ASN A 90 -3.23 9.02 4.16
N SER A 91 -3.16 7.86 3.51
CA SER A 91 -2.46 7.61 2.25
C SER A 91 -3.09 8.41 1.10
N ALA A 92 -4.43 8.37 0.96
CA ALA A 92 -5.15 9.13 -0.05
C ALA A 92 -4.92 10.65 0.10
N SER A 93 -4.92 11.17 1.33
CA SER A 93 -4.62 12.57 1.59
C SER A 93 -3.18 12.96 1.21
N TYR A 94 -2.22 12.05 1.43
CA TYR A 94 -0.85 12.26 0.99
C TYR A 94 -0.74 12.37 -0.54
N ILE A 95 -1.41 11.49 -1.27
CA ILE A 95 -1.48 11.53 -2.73
C ILE A 95 -2.09 12.84 -3.22
N LEU A 96 -3.28 13.18 -2.72
CA LEU A 96 -4.01 14.38 -3.15
C LEU A 96 -3.27 15.68 -2.86
N LYS A 97 -2.50 15.71 -1.76
CA LYS A 97 -1.75 16.89 -1.34
C LYS A 97 -0.44 17.08 -2.10
N ASN A 98 0.29 16.00 -2.36
CA ASN A 98 1.69 16.09 -2.79
C ASN A 98 1.90 15.79 -4.26
N PHE A 99 0.89 15.26 -4.98
CA PHE A 99 1.04 14.88 -6.38
C PHE A 99 -0.05 15.48 -7.27
N LYS A 100 0.28 15.60 -8.55
CA LYS A 100 -0.69 15.92 -9.59
C LYS A 100 -1.39 14.62 -10.01
N THR A 101 -2.69 14.55 -9.79
CA THR A 101 -3.50 13.37 -10.10
C THR A 101 -4.58 13.69 -11.12
N LYS A 102 -4.80 12.78 -12.08
CA LYS A 102 -5.93 12.81 -13.02
C LYS A 102 -7.22 12.45 -12.30
N LYS A 103 -7.13 11.43 -11.44
CA LYS A 103 -8.21 10.83 -10.68
C LYS A 103 -7.66 10.11 -9.47
N VAL A 104 -8.37 10.17 -8.37
CA VAL A 104 -8.13 9.38 -7.16
C VAL A 104 -9.40 8.61 -6.84
N PHE A 105 -9.31 7.30 -6.65
CA PHE A 105 -10.43 6.45 -6.29
C PHE A 105 -10.07 5.65 -5.02
N CYS A 106 -10.95 5.69 -4.03
CA CYS A 106 -10.78 5.05 -2.74
C CYS A 106 -11.84 3.97 -2.54
N VAL A 107 -11.43 2.77 -2.16
CA VAL A 107 -12.32 1.64 -1.89
C VAL A 107 -12.10 1.15 -0.48
N ASP A 108 -13.17 1.08 0.31
CA ASP A 108 -13.12 0.49 1.65
C ASP A 108 -14.54 0.06 2.05
N VAL A 109 -14.65 -0.94 2.88
CA VAL A 109 -15.93 -1.34 3.45
C VAL A 109 -16.45 -0.29 4.41
N TRP A 110 -15.57 0.42 5.10
CA TRP A 110 -15.90 1.30 6.23
C TRP A 110 -17.01 0.71 7.08
N ASP A 111 -16.99 -0.61 7.18
CA ASP A 111 -17.97 -1.31 7.97
C ASP A 111 -17.70 -1.02 9.43
N THR A 112 -18.55 -0.18 9.91
CA THR A 112 -18.72 -0.01 11.31
C THR A 112 -19.93 -0.87 11.62
N ASN A 113 -19.72 -2.10 12.08
CA ASN A 113 -20.78 -2.73 12.84
C ASN A 113 -21.20 -1.71 13.88
N ASN A 114 -22.45 -1.22 13.80
CA ASN A 114 -22.99 -0.29 14.77
C ASN A 114 -22.89 -0.85 16.20
N ASP A 115 -22.60 -2.15 16.31
CA ASP A 115 -22.39 -2.92 17.52
C ASP A 115 -20.90 -2.99 17.95
N SER A 116 -19.96 -2.41 17.18
CA SER A 116 -18.57 -2.36 17.66
C SER A 116 -18.49 -1.54 18.94
N PRO A 117 -17.94 -2.10 20.04
CA PRO A 117 -17.77 -1.39 21.30
C PRO A 117 -16.78 -0.22 21.19
N LYS A 118 -15.98 -0.16 20.13
CA LYS A 118 -14.99 0.90 19.94
C LYS A 118 -15.57 2.04 19.10
N GLU A 119 -15.72 3.19 19.72
CA GLU A 119 -16.16 4.42 19.06
C GLU A 119 -15.30 4.81 17.86
N GLU A 120 -14.00 4.54 17.93
CA GLU A 120 -13.02 4.75 16.85
C GLU A 120 -13.39 3.98 15.58
N GLU A 121 -13.90 2.77 15.69
CA GLU A 121 -14.33 1.97 14.56
C GLU A 121 -15.58 2.54 13.90
N ARG A 122 -16.53 3.08 14.71
CA ARG A 122 -17.78 3.70 14.23
C ARG A 122 -17.57 5.03 13.51
N SER A 123 -16.40 5.64 13.65
CA SER A 123 -16.11 6.97 13.10
C SER A 123 -15.25 6.96 11.83
N ARG A 124 -14.72 5.80 11.39
CA ARG A 124 -13.77 5.69 10.28
C ARG A 124 -14.22 6.40 9.00
N PHE A 125 -15.44 6.10 8.53
CA PHE A 125 -15.98 6.74 7.33
C PHE A 125 -16.16 8.26 7.51
N LYS A 126 -16.65 8.69 8.68
CA LYS A 126 -16.78 10.13 9.00
C LYS A 126 -15.42 10.83 9.02
N ASN A 127 -14.41 10.14 9.57
CA ASN A 127 -13.05 10.62 9.59
C ASN A 127 -12.44 10.70 8.19
N PHE A 128 -12.65 9.67 7.34
CA PHE A 128 -12.25 9.68 5.94
C PHE A 128 -12.83 10.89 5.19
N ILE A 129 -14.15 11.10 5.25
CA ILE A 129 -14.79 12.25 4.60
C ILE A 129 -14.26 13.58 5.15
N PHE A 130 -14.11 13.70 6.48
CA PHE A 130 -13.56 14.91 7.09
C PHE A 130 -12.12 15.18 6.65
N ASN A 131 -11.28 14.14 6.61
CA ASN A 131 -9.87 14.26 6.29
C ASN A 131 -9.64 14.65 4.83
N LEU A 132 -10.51 14.21 3.92
CA LEU A 132 -10.41 14.51 2.49
C LEU A 132 -11.29 15.69 2.02
N LYS A 133 -12.03 16.37 2.91
CA LYS A 133 -12.98 17.42 2.55
C LYS A 133 -12.42 18.55 1.69
N GLU A 134 -11.14 18.89 1.86
CA GLU A 134 -10.46 19.94 1.08
C GLU A 134 -10.20 19.51 -0.37
N PHE A 135 -10.31 18.20 -0.67
CA PHE A 135 -10.09 17.61 -1.99
C PHE A 135 -11.37 17.02 -2.60
N LYS A 136 -12.56 17.39 -2.11
CA LYS A 136 -13.85 16.75 -2.46
C LYS A 136 -14.10 16.58 -3.96
N GLU A 137 -13.63 17.51 -4.79
CA GLU A 137 -13.78 17.49 -6.25
C GLU A 137 -12.68 16.66 -6.96
N ARG A 138 -11.69 16.14 -6.23
CA ARG A 138 -10.52 15.48 -6.79
C ARG A 138 -10.45 13.98 -6.50
N PHE A 139 -11.40 13.46 -5.75
CA PHE A 139 -11.47 12.02 -5.47
C PHE A 139 -12.91 11.51 -5.54
N SER A 140 -13.03 10.23 -5.79
CA SER A 140 -14.26 9.44 -5.68
C SER A 140 -14.03 8.27 -4.72
N PHE A 141 -15.10 7.70 -4.22
CA PHE A 141 -14.98 6.51 -3.36
C PHE A 141 -16.09 5.51 -3.63
N PHE A 142 -15.83 4.27 -3.29
CA PHE A 142 -16.78 3.17 -3.25
C PHE A 142 -16.81 2.57 -1.85
N LYS A 143 -17.98 2.59 -1.22
CA LYS A 143 -18.21 1.95 0.08
C LYS A 143 -18.71 0.53 -0.15
N GLY A 144 -17.83 -0.43 0.03
CA GLY A 144 -18.08 -1.85 -0.21
C GLY A 144 -16.79 -2.64 -0.26
N THR A 145 -16.90 -3.92 -0.53
CA THR A 145 -15.74 -4.81 -0.67
C THR A 145 -14.95 -4.53 -1.96
N SER A 146 -13.67 -4.86 -1.96
CA SER A 146 -12.84 -4.83 -3.17
C SER A 146 -13.39 -5.74 -4.27
N ASP A 147 -13.92 -6.92 -3.92
CA ASP A 147 -14.53 -7.86 -4.86
C ASP A 147 -15.75 -7.22 -5.58
N GLU A 148 -16.61 -6.50 -4.85
CA GLU A 148 -17.76 -5.78 -5.43
C GLU A 148 -17.32 -4.63 -6.33
N PHE A 149 -16.30 -3.87 -5.91
CA PHE A 149 -15.73 -2.80 -6.72
C PHE A 149 -15.17 -3.34 -8.04
N PHE A 150 -14.30 -4.34 -7.99
CA PHE A 150 -13.65 -4.87 -9.20
C PHE A 150 -14.63 -5.55 -10.16
N LYS A 151 -15.73 -6.14 -9.66
CA LYS A 151 -16.78 -6.72 -10.50
C LYS A 151 -17.41 -5.71 -11.46
N ASN A 152 -17.50 -4.44 -11.04
CA ASN A 152 -18.16 -3.37 -11.79
C ASN A 152 -17.17 -2.32 -12.32
N ASN A 153 -15.86 -2.50 -12.13
CA ASN A 153 -14.85 -1.53 -12.53
C ASN A 153 -14.36 -1.78 -13.97
N ASP A 154 -14.57 -0.81 -14.85
CA ASP A 154 -14.03 -0.76 -16.20
C ASP A 154 -12.83 0.18 -16.35
N GLN A 155 -12.47 0.89 -15.28
CA GLN A 155 -11.44 1.91 -15.30
C GLN A 155 -10.05 1.33 -15.16
N LYS A 156 -9.06 2.03 -15.74
CA LYS A 156 -7.62 1.72 -15.60
C LYS A 156 -6.94 2.77 -14.76
N PHE A 157 -5.87 2.35 -14.08
CA PHE A 157 -5.11 3.18 -13.16
C PHE A 157 -3.61 3.07 -13.43
N ASP A 158 -2.87 4.11 -13.07
CA ASP A 158 -1.41 4.17 -13.21
C ASP A 158 -0.70 3.76 -11.91
N VAL A 159 -1.29 4.05 -10.77
CA VAL A 159 -0.78 3.65 -9.44
C VAL A 159 -1.93 3.03 -8.66
N ILE A 160 -1.71 1.82 -8.12
CA ILE A 160 -2.69 1.13 -7.28
C ILE A 160 -2.03 0.76 -5.96
N TYR A 161 -2.67 1.12 -4.85
CA TYR A 161 -2.26 0.75 -3.49
C TYR A 161 -3.21 -0.31 -2.95
N VAL A 162 -2.65 -1.43 -2.50
CA VAL A 162 -3.39 -2.56 -1.93
C VAL A 162 -3.02 -2.66 -0.46
N ASP A 163 -3.98 -2.29 0.39
CA ASP A 163 -3.88 -2.24 1.86
C ASP A 163 -5.23 -2.59 2.50
N GLY A 164 -5.89 -3.60 1.94
CA GLY A 164 -7.21 -4.06 2.39
C GLY A 164 -7.13 -5.14 3.47
N TRP A 165 -7.77 -6.28 3.23
CA TRP A 165 -7.76 -7.40 4.17
C TRP A 165 -6.42 -8.15 4.15
N HIS A 166 -5.92 -8.57 5.33
CA HIS A 166 -4.55 -9.10 5.47
C HIS A 166 -4.44 -10.63 5.30
N GLU A 167 -5.54 -11.32 4.98
CA GLU A 167 -5.49 -12.75 4.69
C GLU A 167 -4.95 -13.01 3.28
N ALA A 168 -4.03 -13.97 3.15
CA ALA A 168 -3.32 -14.24 1.92
C ALA A 168 -4.24 -14.46 0.70
N ASN A 169 -5.38 -15.12 0.86
CA ASN A 169 -6.31 -15.36 -0.24
C ASN A 169 -6.93 -14.05 -0.76
N GLN A 170 -7.33 -13.14 0.15
CA GLN A 170 -7.90 -11.86 -0.26
C GLN A 170 -6.83 -10.93 -0.84
N VAL A 171 -5.65 -10.89 -0.21
CA VAL A 171 -4.50 -10.13 -0.75
C VAL A 171 -4.16 -10.57 -2.17
N TYR A 172 -4.17 -11.89 -2.45
CA TYR A 172 -3.92 -12.39 -3.80
C TYR A 172 -4.99 -11.92 -4.79
N LYS A 173 -6.27 -12.01 -4.45
CA LYS A 173 -7.38 -11.53 -5.29
C LYS A 173 -7.29 -10.02 -5.55
N ASP A 174 -7.00 -9.24 -4.53
CA ASP A 174 -6.89 -7.78 -4.64
C ASP A 174 -5.75 -7.39 -5.58
N ILE A 175 -4.60 -8.09 -5.52
CA ILE A 175 -3.47 -7.87 -6.42
C ILE A 175 -3.82 -8.30 -7.84
N ASP A 176 -4.44 -9.46 -8.05
CA ASP A 176 -4.78 -9.98 -9.36
C ASP A 176 -5.82 -9.10 -10.07
N ASN A 177 -6.87 -8.69 -9.35
CA ASN A 177 -7.85 -7.74 -9.85
C ASN A 177 -7.23 -6.36 -10.14
N SER A 178 -6.35 -5.89 -9.26
CA SER A 178 -5.58 -4.65 -9.46
C SER A 178 -4.69 -4.73 -10.71
N TRP A 179 -4.05 -5.88 -10.95
CA TRP A 179 -3.23 -6.10 -12.13
C TRP A 179 -4.02 -6.00 -13.43
N ASN A 180 -5.25 -6.49 -13.43
CA ASN A 180 -6.13 -6.44 -14.59
C ASN A 180 -6.55 -5.00 -14.93
N CYS A 181 -6.65 -4.10 -13.96
CA CYS A 181 -6.96 -2.69 -14.19
C CYS A 181 -5.74 -1.75 -14.13
N LEU A 182 -4.51 -2.29 -14.00
CA LEU A 182 -3.28 -1.51 -14.05
C LEU A 182 -2.83 -1.26 -15.49
N ASN A 183 -2.51 -0.02 -15.81
CA ASN A 183 -1.88 0.35 -17.08
C ASN A 183 -0.48 -0.26 -17.21
N VAL A 184 -0.02 -0.52 -18.45
CA VAL A 184 1.40 -0.83 -18.70
C VAL A 184 2.26 0.36 -18.24
N ASN A 185 3.39 0.08 -17.62
CA ASN A 185 4.22 1.02 -16.87
C ASN A 185 3.61 1.54 -15.56
N GLY A 186 2.41 1.12 -15.19
CA GLY A 186 1.82 1.38 -13.88
C GLY A 186 2.53 0.64 -12.74
N ILE A 187 2.23 1.06 -11.51
CA ILE A 187 2.87 0.54 -10.29
C ILE A 187 1.78 0.05 -9.34
N ILE A 188 1.96 -1.17 -8.81
CA ILE A 188 1.25 -1.65 -7.63
C ILE A 188 2.15 -1.49 -6.42
N ILE A 189 1.56 -0.99 -5.33
CA ILE A 189 2.16 -0.88 -4.00
C ILE A 189 1.33 -1.79 -3.10
N CYS A 190 1.95 -2.84 -2.53
CA CYS A 190 1.30 -3.68 -1.53
C CYS A 190 1.84 -3.33 -0.14
N ASP A 191 0.93 -3.05 0.79
CA ASP A 191 1.31 -2.91 2.21
C ASP A 191 1.44 -4.26 2.90
N ASP A 192 1.82 -4.21 4.15
CA ASP A 192 1.89 -5.35 5.04
C ASP A 192 2.75 -6.53 4.57
N TYR A 193 3.71 -6.27 3.66
CA TYR A 193 4.62 -7.31 3.17
C TYR A 193 5.37 -8.04 4.30
N PHE A 194 5.61 -7.35 5.42
CA PHE A 194 6.24 -7.93 6.60
C PHE A 194 5.29 -8.06 7.80
N TYR A 195 3.98 -7.93 7.57
CA TYR A 195 2.97 -8.11 8.60
C TYR A 195 2.83 -9.59 9.01
N GLY A 196 2.49 -9.79 10.28
CA GLY A 196 2.09 -11.08 10.84
C GLY A 196 3.02 -11.65 11.90
N ASP A 197 2.46 -12.49 12.76
CA ASP A 197 3.18 -13.20 13.82
C ASP A 197 3.71 -14.54 13.30
N ILE A 198 5.01 -14.56 13.03
CA ILE A 198 5.71 -15.74 12.52
C ILE A 198 5.79 -16.88 13.58
N LYS A 199 5.56 -16.57 14.86
CA LYS A 199 5.70 -17.53 15.96
C LYS A 199 4.51 -18.47 16.07
N ASN A 200 3.33 -18.07 15.61
CA ASN A 200 2.06 -18.77 15.86
C ASN A 200 1.56 -19.62 14.68
N ASN A 201 2.44 -20.18 13.84
CA ASN A 201 2.12 -21.08 12.72
C ASN A 201 1.12 -20.55 11.65
N LEU A 202 0.71 -19.29 11.72
CA LEU A 202 -0.13 -18.64 10.71
C LEU A 202 0.66 -18.17 9.48
N VAL A 203 1.89 -18.64 9.33
CA VAL A 203 2.84 -18.23 8.27
C VAL A 203 2.26 -18.39 6.86
N ASN A 204 1.37 -19.35 6.65
CA ASN A 204 0.80 -19.61 5.32
C ASN A 204 -0.29 -18.59 4.93
N ASN A 205 -0.90 -17.92 5.90
CA ASN A 205 -1.95 -16.91 5.67
C ASN A 205 -1.44 -15.47 5.71
N LEU A 206 -0.13 -15.26 5.59
CA LEU A 206 0.47 -13.93 5.60
C LEU A 206 0.41 -13.25 4.22
N PRO A 207 0.24 -11.92 4.17
CA PRO A 207 0.27 -11.15 2.92
C PRO A 207 1.48 -11.46 2.03
N ALA A 208 2.68 -11.62 2.62
CA ALA A 208 3.89 -11.98 1.90
C ALA A 208 3.78 -13.25 1.05
N ASN A 209 3.00 -14.23 1.47
CA ASN A 209 2.82 -15.48 0.69
C ASN A 209 2.02 -15.23 -0.60
N ALA A 210 0.95 -14.44 -0.50
CA ALA A 210 0.13 -14.04 -1.63
C ALA A 210 0.94 -13.19 -2.62
N ILE A 211 1.62 -12.18 -2.09
CA ILE A 211 2.46 -11.26 -2.87
C ILE A 211 3.57 -12.03 -3.59
N ASN A 212 4.33 -12.88 -2.90
CA ASN A 212 5.41 -13.64 -3.50
C ASN A 212 4.90 -14.65 -4.55
N LYS A 213 3.73 -15.26 -4.31
CA LYS A 213 3.09 -16.14 -5.30
C LYS A 213 2.77 -15.37 -6.55
N PHE A 214 2.10 -14.21 -6.45
CA PHE A 214 1.75 -13.38 -7.59
C PHE A 214 2.99 -12.91 -8.37
N LEU A 215 4.02 -12.43 -7.67
CA LEU A 215 5.27 -11.99 -8.30
C LEU A 215 5.97 -13.12 -9.05
N PHE A 216 5.98 -14.32 -8.51
CA PHE A 216 6.59 -15.48 -9.15
C PHE A 216 5.84 -15.90 -10.42
N GLU A 217 4.51 -15.95 -10.36
CA GLU A 217 3.65 -16.30 -11.50
C GLU A 217 3.74 -15.28 -12.63
N ASN A 218 3.97 -14.01 -12.32
CA ASN A 218 4.05 -12.90 -13.26
C ASN A 218 5.47 -12.35 -13.48
N LYS A 219 6.52 -13.08 -13.10
CA LYS A 219 7.93 -12.59 -13.09
C LYS A 219 8.43 -12.02 -14.41
N ASN A 220 7.92 -12.49 -15.54
CA ASN A 220 8.29 -12.02 -16.88
C ASN A 220 7.51 -10.78 -17.33
N LYS A 221 6.47 -10.39 -16.59
CA LYS A 221 5.57 -9.27 -16.91
C LYS A 221 5.74 -8.07 -15.97
N LEU A 222 6.51 -8.23 -14.92
CA LEU A 222 6.71 -7.20 -13.89
C LEU A 222 8.17 -7.04 -13.48
N LYS A 223 8.45 -5.93 -12.82
CA LYS A 223 9.74 -5.65 -12.17
C LYS A 223 9.50 -5.13 -10.76
N VAL A 224 10.09 -5.77 -9.75
CA VAL A 224 10.13 -5.22 -8.40
C VAL A 224 11.06 -4.03 -8.38
N ILE A 225 10.58 -2.87 -7.94
CA ILE A 225 11.32 -1.60 -7.98
C ILE A 225 11.69 -1.08 -6.61
N CYS A 226 11.00 -1.52 -5.55
CA CYS A 226 11.34 -1.19 -4.18
C CYS A 226 10.77 -2.21 -3.20
N VAL A 227 11.52 -2.51 -2.15
CA VAL A 227 11.03 -3.20 -0.95
C VAL A 227 11.52 -2.42 0.26
N ASN A 228 10.60 -1.91 1.08
CA ASN A 228 10.94 -1.20 2.30
C ASN A 228 10.61 -2.03 3.57
N ASN A 229 10.39 -1.41 4.72
CA ASN A 229 10.13 -2.12 5.96
C ASN A 229 8.70 -2.66 6.10
N THR A 230 7.75 -2.15 5.29
CA THR A 230 6.33 -2.52 5.34
C THR A 230 5.78 -2.87 3.95
N GLN A 231 6.30 -2.25 2.89
CA GLN A 231 5.71 -2.26 1.56
C GLN A 231 6.63 -2.85 0.50
N ILE A 232 6.01 -3.38 -0.55
CA ILE A 232 6.67 -3.78 -1.78
C ILE A 232 6.03 -3.06 -2.97
N PHE A 233 6.86 -2.60 -3.89
CA PHE A 233 6.47 -1.85 -5.09
C PHE A 233 6.91 -2.63 -6.32
N PHE A 234 6.01 -2.87 -7.24
CA PHE A 234 6.36 -3.49 -8.51
C PHE A 234 5.64 -2.83 -9.68
N LYS A 235 6.32 -2.81 -10.81
CA LYS A 235 5.90 -2.14 -12.04
C LYS A 235 5.48 -3.16 -13.08
N LYS A 236 4.37 -2.93 -13.75
CA LYS A 236 3.93 -3.69 -14.92
C LYS A 236 4.77 -3.30 -16.14
N ILE A 237 5.47 -4.23 -16.75
CA ILE A 237 6.33 -3.98 -17.94
C ILE A 237 5.70 -4.42 -19.25
N THR A 238 4.75 -5.35 -19.20
CA THR A 238 3.97 -5.81 -20.36
C THR A 238 2.61 -6.34 -19.89
N ASN A 239 1.69 -6.52 -20.81
CA ASN A 239 0.38 -7.16 -20.55
C ASN A 239 0.49 -8.67 -20.32
#